data_dd22375583e5dc9db293b640f6d841e0
#
_entry.id   dd22375583e5dc9db293b640f6d841e0
#
_cell.length_a   1.000
_cell.length_b   1.000
_cell.length_c   1.000
_cell.angle_alpha   90.00
_cell.angle_beta   90.00
_cell.angle_gamma   90.00
#
_symmetry.space_group_name_H-M   'P 1'
#
loop_
_entity.id
_entity.type
_entity.pdbx_description
1 polymer ?
#
loop_
_entity_poly.entity_id
_entity_poly.type
_entity_poly.pdbx_seq_one_letter_code
_entity_poly.pdbx_strand_id
1 'polypeptide(L)'
;MEQVGASRGVPCEGCLSVEGKKRHTNRSRVGQTQYHSSMRTDALSNSLSDNNDSEKIRVIVVDDDPFVLQALRAYLNEALEIEVLSTFGSAKDAFGFLRNYRVDVLITDVRMPGMDGLQLLTKVKQRMPEVAVIVLTSFDDDEAMRTALDRKANGFLLKDSSAEEVVRAVIAAHHGGTTISPATTSRLVSQYLRPVPSSRPGVTEAEQAVLDLLCEGYSNAEIADQLFISEATVKSHVSHLMKKYGVSSRLKLVVATHQER
;
A
#
# COMPACT_ATOMS: atom_id res chain seq x y z
N MET A 1 -8.28 -36.33 56.57
CA MET A 1 -7.59 -37.50 56.05
C MET A 1 -6.90 -37.01 54.81
N GLU A 2 -5.67 -36.61 54.95
CA GLU A 2 -4.39 -37.28 54.66
C GLU A 2 -4.08 -37.20 53.18
N GLN A 3 -2.97 -36.86 52.68
CA GLN A 3 -1.59 -36.50 53.11
C GLN A 3 -0.91 -36.07 51.81
N VAL A 4 -0.22 -34.98 51.77
CA VAL A 4 1.23 -34.77 51.81
C VAL A 4 2.07 -35.68 50.91
N GLY A 5 2.81 -35.09 50.01
CA GLY A 5 3.89 -35.72 49.27
C GLY A 5 4.77 -34.70 48.59
N ALA A 6 5.75 -34.18 49.31
CA ALA A 6 6.89 -33.41 48.80
C ALA A 6 8.06 -34.31 48.47
N SER A 7 8.82 -34.03 47.43
CA SER A 7 10.26 -34.35 47.33
C SER A 7 10.90 -33.56 46.19
N ARG A 8 11.82 -32.67 46.55
CA ARG A 8 13.30 -32.67 46.37
C ARG A 8 13.72 -32.64 44.90
N GLY A 9 14.30 -31.69 44.44
CA GLY A 9 15.48 -30.90 44.51
C GLY A 9 16.78 -31.63 44.28
N VAL A 10 17.46 -31.41 43.12
CA VAL A 10 18.90 -31.67 42.98
C VAL A 10 19.50 -30.60 42.07
N PRO A 11 20.60 -29.93 42.45
CA PRO A 11 21.35 -29.03 41.61
C PRO A 11 22.54 -29.76 40.95
N CYS A 12 23.01 -29.28 39.82
CA CYS A 12 24.31 -29.64 39.33
C CYS A 12 25.07 -28.39 38.86
N GLU A 13 26.16 -28.23 39.57
CA GLU A 13 27.28 -27.34 39.35
C GLU A 13 28.02 -27.65 38.04
N GLY A 14 28.73 -26.65 37.53
CA GLY A 14 29.70 -26.82 36.46
C GLY A 14 30.27 -25.49 35.97
N CYS A 15 30.80 -24.69 36.90
CA CYS A 15 31.80 -23.66 36.56
C CYS A 15 33.15 -24.30 36.20
N LEU A 16 33.75 -23.90 35.13
CA LEU A 16 35.18 -23.96 34.98
C LEU A 16 35.69 -22.71 34.21
N SER A 17 36.31 -21.84 34.98
CA SER A 17 37.21 -20.79 34.60
C SER A 17 38.56 -21.37 34.17
N VAL A 18 39.16 -20.83 33.16
CA VAL A 18 40.65 -20.85 33.02
C VAL A 18 41.15 -19.51 32.50
N GLU A 19 41.95 -18.91 33.38
CA GLU A 19 42.73 -17.71 33.16
C GLU A 19 43.99 -17.98 32.26
N GLY A 20 44.33 -16.94 31.50
CA GLY A 20 45.64 -16.36 31.58
C GLY A 20 46.76 -16.88 30.71
N LYS A 21 47.31 -15.99 29.87
CA LYS A 21 48.72 -15.57 29.95
C LYS A 21 49.07 -14.51 28.91
N LYS A 22 49.71 -13.47 29.44
CA LYS A 22 50.41 -12.35 28.74
C LYS A 22 51.80 -12.78 28.21
N ARG A 23 52.32 -11.87 27.34
CA ARG A 23 53.73 -11.54 26.99
C ARG A 23 54.18 -12.05 25.61
N HIS A 24 54.94 -11.35 24.74
CA HIS A 24 55.81 -10.18 24.87
C HIS A 24 56.10 -9.65 23.45
N THR A 25 56.24 -8.37 23.34
CA THR A 25 57.14 -7.50 22.57
C THR A 25 58.12 -8.15 21.59
N ASN A 26 58.23 -7.62 20.34
CA ASN A 26 59.51 -7.12 19.88
C ASN A 26 59.39 -6.07 18.76
N ARG A 27 60.23 -5.05 18.91
CA ARG A 27 60.53 -3.95 17.99
C ARG A 27 61.54 -4.43 16.95
N SER A 28 61.43 -4.01 15.71
CA SER A 28 62.62 -3.64 14.91
C SER A 28 62.24 -2.68 13.77
N ARG A 29 63.03 -1.65 13.73
CA ARG A 29 63.10 -0.53 12.77
C ARG A 29 63.78 -0.91 11.46
N VAL A 30 63.70 0.09 10.53
CA VAL A 30 64.53 0.38 9.34
C VAL A 30 63.87 -0.09 8.05
N GLY A 31 63.63 0.75 7.08
CA GLY A 31 64.35 1.75 6.37
C GLY A 31 63.46 2.48 5.34
N GLN A 32 63.73 3.74 5.21
CA GLN A 32 63.28 4.64 4.17
C GLN A 32 63.86 4.26 2.80
N THR A 33 63.02 4.33 1.76
CA THR A 33 63.50 4.84 0.46
C THR A 33 62.32 5.45 -0.31
N GLN A 34 62.45 6.74 -0.59
CA GLN A 34 61.62 7.52 -1.49
C GLN A 34 61.86 7.07 -2.92
N TYR A 35 60.77 6.94 -3.71
CA TYR A 35 60.83 7.23 -5.13
C TYR A 35 59.51 7.89 -5.56
N HIS A 36 59.66 9.12 -6.03
CA HIS A 36 58.65 9.85 -6.78
C HIS A 36 58.41 9.20 -8.15
N SER A 37 57.19 8.98 -8.55
CA SER A 37 56.74 9.16 -9.92
C SER A 37 55.21 9.22 -9.94
N SER A 38 54.71 10.31 -10.05
CA SER A 38 53.81 11.04 -10.93
C SER A 38 52.94 10.20 -11.86
N MET A 39 51.67 10.60 -11.84
CA MET A 39 50.64 10.65 -12.89
C MET A 39 49.51 9.64 -12.84
N ARG A 40 48.36 10.22 -12.39
CA ARG A 40 47.04 10.16 -13.05
C ARG A 40 46.52 8.78 -13.48
N THR A 41 45.63 8.24 -12.66
CA THR A 41 44.39 7.54 -13.07
C THR A 41 43.48 7.35 -11.88
N ASP A 42 42.97 8.45 -11.32
CA ASP A 42 41.86 8.41 -10.36
C ASP A 42 40.70 9.20 -10.93
N ALA A 43 40.00 8.60 -11.87
CA ALA A 43 38.77 9.15 -12.37
C ALA A 43 37.92 8.06 -13.09
N LEU A 44 37.63 6.94 -12.45
CA LEU A 44 36.62 5.98 -12.95
C LEU A 44 36.23 4.93 -11.88
N SER A 45 35.89 5.34 -10.70
CA SER A 45 35.27 4.42 -9.73
C SER A 45 34.42 5.16 -8.71
N ASN A 46 33.59 6.09 -9.22
CA ASN A 46 32.60 6.72 -8.37
C ASN A 46 31.32 7.02 -9.17
N SER A 47 30.72 5.99 -9.73
CA SER A 47 29.40 6.10 -10.36
C SER A 47 28.77 4.73 -10.52
N LEU A 48 28.48 4.03 -9.44
CA LEU A 48 27.51 2.94 -9.37
C LEU A 48 27.12 2.71 -7.90
N SER A 49 26.65 3.75 -7.26
CA SER A 49 25.67 3.62 -6.18
C SER A 49 24.44 4.35 -6.68
N ASP A 50 23.76 3.73 -7.63
CA ASP A 50 22.35 3.99 -7.85
C ASP A 50 21.66 3.62 -6.54
N ASN A 51 21.57 4.63 -5.65
CA ASN A 51 20.60 4.65 -4.59
C ASN A 51 19.20 4.69 -5.24
N ASN A 52 18.74 3.52 -5.71
CA ASN A 52 17.34 3.28 -5.94
C ASN A 52 16.69 3.02 -4.58
N ASP A 53 16.81 3.98 -3.67
CA ASP A 53 16.00 4.09 -2.46
C ASP A 53 14.68 4.74 -2.90
N SER A 54 13.93 4.01 -3.74
CA SER A 54 12.55 4.38 -4.02
C SER A 54 11.82 4.32 -2.68
N GLU A 55 11.40 5.50 -2.20
CA GLU A 55 10.70 5.65 -0.92
C GLU A 55 9.54 4.65 -0.90
N LYS A 56 9.57 3.68 0.03
CA LYS A 56 8.55 2.63 0.14
C LYS A 56 7.18 3.23 0.40
N ILE A 57 6.16 2.62 -0.14
CA ILE A 57 4.75 2.97 0.10
C ILE A 57 4.40 2.62 1.55
N ARG A 58 4.11 3.63 2.37
CA ARG A 58 3.81 3.47 3.79
C ARG A 58 2.34 3.14 3.97
N VAL A 59 2.07 1.95 4.50
CA VAL A 59 0.73 1.39 4.62
C VAL A 59 0.38 1.19 6.09
N ILE A 60 -0.86 1.46 6.45
CA ILE A 60 -1.47 0.95 7.67
C ILE A 60 -2.72 0.12 7.33
N VAL A 61 -2.99 -0.87 8.17
CA VAL A 61 -4.15 -1.77 8.03
C VAL A 61 -5.02 -1.68 9.27
N VAL A 62 -6.34 -1.64 9.08
CA VAL A 62 -7.33 -1.52 10.16
C VAL A 62 -8.43 -2.54 9.97
N ASP A 63 -8.55 -3.47 10.92
CA ASP A 63 -9.58 -4.51 10.94
C ASP A 63 -9.74 -5.00 12.39
N ASP A 64 -10.92 -5.27 12.86
CA ASP A 64 -11.13 -5.79 14.22
C ASP A 64 -10.82 -7.28 14.35
N ASP A 65 -10.66 -8.00 13.23
CA ASP A 65 -10.22 -9.39 13.19
C ASP A 65 -8.67 -9.48 13.14
N PRO A 66 -8.02 -10.00 14.21
CA PRO A 66 -6.58 -10.13 14.25
C PRO A 66 -6.01 -11.10 13.19
N PHE A 67 -6.79 -12.07 12.71
CA PHE A 67 -6.35 -12.98 11.66
C PHE A 67 -6.26 -12.28 10.31
N VAL A 68 -7.21 -11.40 10.00
CA VAL A 68 -7.19 -10.56 8.80
C VAL A 68 -5.99 -9.61 8.83
N LEU A 69 -5.73 -8.96 9.98
CA LEU A 69 -4.56 -8.10 10.16
C LEU A 69 -3.25 -8.84 9.92
N GLN A 70 -3.13 -10.06 10.46
CA GLN A 70 -1.94 -10.88 10.29
C GLN A 70 -1.73 -11.30 8.83
N ALA A 71 -2.79 -11.74 8.14
CA ALA A 71 -2.74 -12.14 6.74
C ALA A 71 -2.35 -10.98 5.84
N LEU A 72 -3.00 -9.84 5.96
CA LEU A 72 -2.71 -8.64 5.16
C LEU A 72 -1.29 -8.13 5.39
N ARG A 73 -0.84 -8.12 6.65
CA ARG A 73 0.54 -7.77 6.97
C ARG A 73 1.56 -8.71 6.32
N ALA A 74 1.27 -10.02 6.28
CA ALA A 74 2.12 -10.99 5.61
C ALA A 74 2.18 -10.73 4.11
N TYR A 75 1.03 -10.58 3.46
CA TYR A 75 0.93 -10.30 2.01
C TYR A 75 1.69 -9.03 1.60
N LEU A 76 1.48 -7.95 2.35
CA LEU A 76 2.10 -6.66 2.03
C LEU A 76 3.61 -6.64 2.28
N ASN A 77 4.10 -7.37 3.29
CA ASN A 77 5.54 -7.44 3.59
C ASN A 77 6.34 -8.28 2.56
N GLU A 78 5.68 -9.06 1.70
CA GLU A 78 6.34 -9.76 0.60
C GLU A 78 6.71 -8.81 -0.55
N ALA A 79 6.04 -7.67 -0.67
CA ALA A 79 6.31 -6.66 -1.69
C ALA A 79 7.42 -5.70 -1.24
N LEU A 80 8.50 -5.61 -2.03
CA LEU A 80 9.68 -4.79 -1.69
C LEU A 80 9.37 -3.29 -1.63
N GLU A 81 8.39 -2.84 -2.40
CA GLU A 81 7.98 -1.44 -2.52
C GLU A 81 7.05 -0.99 -1.39
N ILE A 82 6.58 -1.91 -0.52
CA ILE A 82 5.61 -1.61 0.53
C ILE A 82 6.25 -1.74 1.91
N GLU A 83 5.86 -0.84 2.81
CA GLU A 83 6.21 -0.89 4.23
C GLU A 83 4.93 -0.79 5.07
N VAL A 84 4.60 -1.86 5.81
CA VAL A 84 3.49 -1.83 6.76
C VAL A 84 3.95 -1.19 8.07
N LEU A 85 3.62 0.09 8.25
CA LEU A 85 4.00 0.84 9.44
C LEU A 85 3.35 0.29 10.71
N SER A 86 2.06 -0.03 10.66
CA SER A 86 1.31 -0.58 11.79
C SER A 86 0.00 -1.21 11.36
N THR A 87 -0.57 -2.02 12.25
CA THR A 87 -1.91 -2.59 12.13
C THR A 87 -2.74 -2.22 13.35
N PHE A 88 -4.03 -1.98 13.19
CA PHE A 88 -4.92 -1.50 14.25
C PHE A 88 -6.21 -2.30 14.29
N GLY A 89 -6.64 -2.70 15.47
CA GLY A 89 -7.96 -3.33 15.71
C GLY A 89 -9.09 -2.29 15.85
N SER A 90 -8.80 -1.00 15.67
CA SER A 90 -9.80 0.07 15.87
C SER A 90 -9.52 1.26 14.97
N ALA A 91 -10.56 1.76 14.33
CA ALA A 91 -10.49 2.96 13.50
C ALA A 91 -10.11 4.22 14.28
N LYS A 92 -10.43 4.29 15.57
CA LYS A 92 -10.07 5.42 16.44
C LYS A 92 -8.57 5.51 16.64
N ASP A 93 -7.91 4.39 16.92
CA ASP A 93 -6.46 4.33 17.15
C ASP A 93 -5.71 4.58 15.85
N ALA A 94 -6.16 4.00 14.74
CA ALA A 94 -5.63 4.28 13.40
C ALA A 94 -5.71 5.76 13.04
N PHE A 95 -6.84 6.42 13.33
CA PHE A 95 -6.98 7.85 13.08
C PHE A 95 -6.04 8.70 13.97
N GLY A 96 -5.81 8.26 15.20
CA GLY A 96 -4.81 8.85 16.10
C GLY A 96 -3.40 8.75 15.51
N PHE A 97 -3.04 7.59 14.95
CA PHE A 97 -1.75 7.36 14.31
C PHE A 97 -1.56 8.24 13.07
N LEU A 98 -2.55 8.28 12.17
CA LEU A 98 -2.54 9.10 10.95
C LEU A 98 -2.27 10.59 11.20
N ARG A 99 -2.61 11.10 12.38
CA ARG A 99 -2.35 12.52 12.74
C ARG A 99 -0.88 12.82 13.03
N ASN A 100 -0.09 11.81 13.35
CA ASN A 100 1.28 11.96 13.85
C ASN A 100 2.32 11.36 12.89
N TYR A 101 1.90 10.49 11.99
CA TYR A 101 2.78 9.76 11.07
C TYR A 101 2.31 9.94 9.64
N ARG A 102 3.26 10.10 8.72
CA ARG A 102 2.97 10.15 7.30
C ARG A 102 2.64 8.74 6.82
N VAL A 103 1.45 8.58 6.25
CA VAL A 103 0.93 7.34 5.67
C VAL A 103 0.49 7.64 4.26
N ASP A 104 0.81 6.76 3.32
CA ASP A 104 0.45 6.93 1.92
C ASP A 104 -0.85 6.19 1.59
N VAL A 105 -1.03 4.99 2.15
CA VAL A 105 -2.22 4.16 1.92
C VAL A 105 -2.78 3.63 3.23
N LEU A 106 -4.07 3.79 3.41
CA LEU A 106 -4.88 3.20 4.49
C LEU A 106 -5.73 2.08 3.90
N ILE A 107 -5.62 0.88 4.46
CA ILE A 107 -6.56 -0.23 4.22
C ILE A 107 -7.45 -0.33 5.45
N THR A 108 -8.78 -0.33 5.28
CA THR A 108 -9.72 -0.40 6.42
C THR A 108 -10.86 -1.33 6.14
N ASP A 109 -11.21 -2.17 7.12
CA ASP A 109 -12.50 -2.86 7.12
C ASP A 109 -13.64 -1.87 7.20
N VAL A 110 -14.79 -2.26 6.66
CA VAL A 110 -16.05 -1.50 6.75
C VAL A 110 -16.62 -1.58 8.16
N ARG A 111 -16.75 -2.79 8.70
CA ARG A 111 -17.52 -3.04 9.92
C ARG A 111 -16.63 -3.28 11.12
N MET A 112 -16.48 -2.27 11.94
CA MET A 112 -15.70 -2.36 13.20
C MET A 112 -16.51 -1.77 14.36
N PRO A 113 -16.31 -2.26 15.59
CA PRO A 113 -16.93 -1.68 16.78
C PRO A 113 -16.57 -0.20 16.99
N GLY A 114 -17.57 0.59 17.32
CA GLY A 114 -17.41 2.03 17.58
C GLY A 114 -17.37 2.86 16.31
N MET A 115 -16.20 3.32 15.89
CA MET A 115 -16.00 4.03 14.62
C MET A 115 -15.81 3.02 13.50
N ASP A 116 -16.75 2.98 12.56
CA ASP A 116 -16.66 2.13 11.37
C ASP A 116 -15.65 2.66 10.33
N GLY A 117 -15.26 1.80 9.37
CA GLY A 117 -14.31 2.16 8.32
C GLY A 117 -14.80 3.24 7.37
N LEU A 118 -16.10 3.37 7.15
CA LEU A 118 -16.67 4.42 6.31
C LEU A 118 -16.63 5.78 7.00
N GLN A 119 -16.79 5.81 8.32
CA GLN A 119 -16.58 7.02 9.13
C GLN A 119 -15.10 7.41 9.15
N LEU A 120 -14.20 6.42 9.25
CA LEU A 120 -12.76 6.63 9.15
C LEU A 120 -12.39 7.21 7.78
N LEU A 121 -12.84 6.60 6.68
CA LEU A 121 -12.68 7.10 5.31
C LEU A 121 -13.11 8.57 5.19
N THR A 122 -14.30 8.90 5.70
CA THR A 122 -14.81 10.28 5.65
C THR A 122 -13.88 11.26 6.35
N LYS A 123 -13.42 10.93 7.57
CA LYS A 123 -12.52 11.78 8.34
C LYS A 123 -11.14 11.93 7.68
N VAL A 124 -10.61 10.85 7.11
CA VAL A 124 -9.34 10.87 6.39
C VAL A 124 -9.46 11.75 5.15
N LYS A 125 -10.47 11.55 4.32
CA LYS A 125 -10.66 12.37 3.09
C LYS A 125 -10.91 13.85 3.37
N GLN A 126 -11.47 14.19 4.52
CA GLN A 126 -11.67 15.59 4.92
C GLN A 126 -10.40 16.27 5.44
N ARG A 127 -9.51 15.54 6.11
CA ARG A 127 -8.35 16.12 6.82
C ARG A 127 -7.01 15.81 6.20
N MET A 128 -6.92 14.70 5.48
CA MET A 128 -5.71 14.14 4.85
C MET A 128 -6.08 13.59 3.46
N PRO A 129 -6.52 14.46 2.53
CA PRO A 129 -7.03 14.03 1.22
C PRO A 129 -5.96 13.31 0.36
N GLU A 130 -4.68 13.51 0.67
CA GLU A 130 -3.54 12.86 0.03
C GLU A 130 -3.45 11.37 0.38
N VAL A 131 -3.96 10.94 1.54
CA VAL A 131 -3.95 9.53 1.93
C VAL A 131 -4.92 8.75 1.06
N ALA A 132 -4.41 7.77 0.34
CA ALA A 132 -5.23 6.85 -0.42
C ALA A 132 -5.95 5.89 0.55
N VAL A 133 -7.24 5.64 0.33
CA VAL A 133 -8.03 4.77 1.20
C VAL A 133 -8.62 3.63 0.39
N ILE A 134 -8.27 2.41 0.78
CA ILE A 134 -8.81 1.15 0.24
C ILE A 134 -9.76 0.58 1.31
N VAL A 135 -10.95 0.22 0.90
CA VAL A 135 -11.95 -0.36 1.79
C VAL A 135 -12.00 -1.87 1.59
N LEU A 136 -11.92 -2.62 2.68
CA LEU A 136 -12.15 -4.06 2.70
C LEU A 136 -13.59 -4.35 3.06
N THR A 137 -14.18 -5.34 2.43
CA THR A 137 -15.54 -5.77 2.73
C THR A 137 -15.71 -7.28 2.61
N SER A 138 -16.66 -7.84 3.34
CA SER A 138 -17.22 -9.13 3.02
C SER A 138 -18.19 -9.01 1.84
N PHE A 139 -18.43 -10.12 1.14
CA PHE A 139 -19.12 -10.19 -0.16
C PHE A 139 -20.52 -9.56 -0.21
N ASP A 140 -21.20 -9.33 0.92
CA ASP A 140 -22.62 -8.99 0.98
C ASP A 140 -22.95 -7.54 1.40
N ASP A 141 -21.99 -6.61 1.38
CA ASP A 141 -22.19 -5.24 1.88
C ASP A 141 -22.31 -4.20 0.76
N ASP A 142 -23.35 -4.32 -0.04
CA ASP A 142 -23.63 -3.43 -1.17
C ASP A 142 -23.82 -1.95 -0.76
N GLU A 143 -24.44 -1.71 0.40
CA GLU A 143 -24.65 -0.34 0.91
C GLU A 143 -23.32 0.32 1.33
N ALA A 144 -22.45 -0.45 1.97
CA ALA A 144 -21.11 0.02 2.32
C ALA A 144 -20.28 0.36 1.07
N MET A 145 -20.36 -0.48 0.06
CA MET A 145 -19.71 -0.27 -1.22
C MET A 145 -20.14 1.03 -1.89
N ARG A 146 -21.45 1.27 -1.99
CA ARG A 146 -22.01 2.52 -2.51
C ARG A 146 -21.54 3.72 -1.70
N THR A 147 -21.59 3.62 -0.38
CA THR A 147 -21.16 4.70 0.52
C THR A 147 -19.67 5.00 0.37
N ALA A 148 -18.81 3.96 0.22
CA ALA A 148 -17.39 4.14 -0.04
C ALA A 148 -17.11 4.87 -1.36
N LEU A 149 -17.87 4.52 -2.43
CA LEU A 149 -17.82 5.21 -3.71
C LEU A 149 -18.19 6.70 -3.59
N ASP A 150 -19.26 7.01 -2.85
CA ASP A 150 -19.71 8.38 -2.64
C ASP A 150 -18.68 9.19 -1.84
N ARG A 151 -17.97 8.56 -0.92
CA ARG A 151 -16.95 9.17 -0.07
C ARG A 151 -15.55 9.14 -0.67
N LYS A 152 -15.42 8.84 -1.98
CA LYS A 152 -14.16 8.88 -2.75
C LYS A 152 -13.08 7.92 -2.23
N ALA A 153 -13.46 6.70 -1.87
CA ALA A 153 -12.47 5.64 -1.67
C ALA A 153 -11.60 5.47 -2.93
N ASN A 154 -10.34 5.13 -2.77
CA ASN A 154 -9.41 4.88 -3.89
C ASN A 154 -9.48 3.45 -4.39
N GLY A 155 -9.92 2.51 -3.54
CA GLY A 155 -10.05 1.11 -3.91
C GLY A 155 -11.11 0.40 -3.08
N PHE A 156 -11.51 -0.75 -3.60
CA PHE A 156 -12.44 -1.63 -2.94
C PHE A 156 -11.99 -3.08 -3.15
N LEU A 157 -11.75 -3.79 -2.06
CA LEU A 157 -11.29 -5.17 -2.06
C LEU A 157 -12.25 -6.04 -1.25
N LEU A 158 -12.37 -7.30 -1.63
CA LEU A 158 -13.02 -8.31 -0.82
C LEU A 158 -12.02 -8.88 0.19
N LYS A 159 -12.48 -9.33 1.35
CA LYS A 159 -11.62 -9.95 2.38
C LYS A 159 -11.01 -11.29 1.93
N ASP A 160 -11.54 -11.89 0.86
CA ASP A 160 -11.05 -13.10 0.21
C ASP A 160 -10.14 -12.81 -1.01
N SER A 161 -9.78 -11.54 -1.25
CA SER A 161 -8.84 -11.16 -2.31
C SER A 161 -7.48 -11.81 -2.12
N SER A 162 -6.85 -12.20 -3.24
CA SER A 162 -5.51 -12.79 -3.23
C SER A 162 -4.43 -11.78 -2.79
N ALA A 163 -3.27 -12.30 -2.36
CA ALA A 163 -2.13 -11.45 -1.98
C ALA A 163 -1.72 -10.50 -3.11
N GLU A 164 -1.70 -11.00 -4.35
CA GLU A 164 -1.34 -10.19 -5.53
C GLU A 164 -2.36 -9.07 -5.80
N GLU A 165 -3.67 -9.34 -5.56
CA GLU A 165 -4.70 -8.32 -5.71
C GLU A 165 -4.57 -7.21 -4.67
N VAL A 166 -4.25 -7.57 -3.43
CA VAL A 166 -4.02 -6.61 -2.34
C VAL A 166 -2.81 -5.72 -2.64
N VAL A 167 -1.68 -6.32 -3.02
CA VAL A 167 -0.45 -5.60 -3.37
C VAL A 167 -0.69 -4.65 -4.55
N ARG A 168 -1.30 -5.14 -5.64
CA ARG A 168 -1.63 -4.29 -6.79
C ARG A 168 -2.54 -3.13 -6.43
N ALA A 169 -3.53 -3.37 -5.58
CA ALA A 169 -4.45 -2.32 -5.13
C ALA A 169 -3.72 -1.22 -4.36
N VAL A 170 -2.77 -1.58 -3.50
CA VAL A 170 -1.96 -0.61 -2.74
C VAL A 170 -1.10 0.23 -3.68
N ILE A 171 -0.36 -0.41 -4.59
CA ILE A 171 0.49 0.27 -5.56
C ILE A 171 -0.34 1.21 -6.45
N ALA A 172 -1.45 0.70 -7.01
CA ALA A 172 -2.34 1.50 -7.83
C ALA A 172 -2.94 2.69 -7.07
N ALA A 173 -3.40 2.49 -5.83
CA ALA A 173 -3.98 3.54 -5.01
C ALA A 173 -2.96 4.64 -4.66
N HIS A 174 -1.71 4.27 -4.35
CA HIS A 174 -0.62 5.21 -4.10
C HIS A 174 -0.35 6.11 -5.31
N HIS A 175 -0.34 5.57 -6.50
CA HIS A 175 -0.15 6.32 -7.75
C HIS A 175 -1.44 7.01 -8.26
N GLY A 176 -2.48 7.10 -7.42
CA GLY A 176 -3.76 7.75 -7.79
C GLY A 176 -4.61 6.92 -8.74
N GLY A 177 -4.28 5.64 -8.90
CA GLY A 177 -5.09 4.64 -9.59
C GLY A 177 -6.30 4.22 -8.76
N THR A 178 -7.09 3.30 -9.29
CA THR A 178 -8.24 2.73 -8.60
C THR A 178 -8.33 1.25 -8.93
N THR A 179 -8.50 0.43 -7.92
CA THR A 179 -8.67 -1.01 -8.10
C THR A 179 -10.03 -1.45 -7.57
N ILE A 180 -10.78 -2.13 -8.42
CA ILE A 180 -12.00 -2.85 -8.05
C ILE A 180 -11.90 -4.24 -8.67
N SER A 181 -12.26 -5.28 -7.94
CA SER A 181 -12.32 -6.62 -8.53
C SER A 181 -13.44 -6.67 -9.60
N PRO A 182 -13.28 -7.46 -10.68
CA PRO A 182 -14.31 -7.60 -11.71
C PRO A 182 -15.67 -8.04 -11.15
N ALA A 183 -15.68 -8.92 -10.15
CA ALA A 183 -16.89 -9.38 -9.48
C ALA A 183 -17.60 -8.23 -8.75
N THR A 184 -16.84 -7.39 -8.05
CA THR A 184 -17.35 -6.20 -7.37
C THR A 184 -17.89 -5.18 -8.36
N THR A 185 -17.20 -4.96 -9.49
CA THR A 185 -17.63 -4.04 -10.54
C THR A 185 -18.95 -4.48 -11.14
N SER A 186 -19.11 -5.75 -11.51
CA SER A 186 -20.36 -6.29 -12.09
C SER A 186 -21.57 -6.12 -11.16
N ARG A 187 -21.39 -6.29 -9.86
CA ARG A 187 -22.44 -6.08 -8.85
C ARG A 187 -22.82 -4.60 -8.72
N LEU A 188 -21.85 -3.70 -8.64
CA LEU A 188 -22.09 -2.26 -8.59
C LEU A 188 -22.87 -1.78 -9.82
N VAL A 189 -22.49 -2.27 -10.99
CA VAL A 189 -23.17 -1.96 -12.25
C VAL A 189 -24.63 -2.41 -12.20
N SER A 190 -24.90 -3.65 -11.82
CA SER A 190 -26.25 -4.20 -11.87
C SER A 190 -27.24 -3.58 -10.88
N GLN A 191 -26.74 -3.09 -9.74
CA GLN A 191 -27.61 -2.68 -8.64
C GLN A 191 -27.74 -1.16 -8.46
N TYR A 192 -26.71 -0.37 -8.81
CA TYR A 192 -26.61 1.01 -8.36
C TYR A 192 -26.48 2.07 -9.44
N LEU A 193 -26.22 1.68 -10.67
CA LEU A 193 -26.16 2.66 -11.74
C LEU A 193 -27.49 2.65 -12.49
N ARG A 194 -28.22 3.76 -12.38
CA ARG A 194 -29.27 4.04 -13.35
C ARG A 194 -28.65 4.02 -14.73
N PRO A 195 -29.34 3.51 -15.77
CA PRO A 195 -28.85 3.60 -17.13
C PRO A 195 -28.41 5.04 -17.40
N VAL A 196 -27.13 5.25 -17.65
CA VAL A 196 -26.67 6.52 -18.19
C VAL A 196 -27.39 6.65 -19.54
N PRO A 197 -27.99 7.80 -19.87
CA PRO A 197 -28.64 7.99 -21.16
C PRO A 197 -27.67 7.57 -22.25
N SER A 198 -28.14 6.79 -23.22
CA SER A 198 -27.40 6.15 -24.30
C SER A 198 -26.73 7.09 -25.32
N SER A 199 -26.63 8.39 -25.01
CA SER A 199 -25.77 9.32 -25.74
C SER A 199 -24.39 9.27 -25.10
N ARG A 200 -23.45 8.55 -25.74
CA ARG A 200 -22.03 8.61 -25.40
C ARG A 200 -21.62 10.06 -25.31
N PRO A 201 -21.13 10.55 -24.16
CA PRO A 201 -20.52 11.87 -24.14
C PRO A 201 -19.41 11.84 -25.18
N GLY A 202 -19.28 12.88 -26.02
CA GLY A 202 -18.28 12.93 -27.10
C GLY A 202 -16.86 12.69 -26.59
N VAL A 203 -16.55 11.41 -26.35
CA VAL A 203 -15.25 10.94 -25.88
C VAL A 203 -14.34 10.94 -27.10
N THR A 204 -13.17 11.57 -26.99
CA THR A 204 -12.17 11.58 -28.06
C THR A 204 -11.40 10.25 -28.05
N GLU A 205 -10.71 9.93 -29.17
CA GLU A 205 -9.89 8.72 -29.25
C GLU A 205 -8.81 8.65 -28.15
N ALA A 206 -8.17 9.79 -27.84
CA ALA A 206 -7.19 9.87 -26.77
C ALA A 206 -7.80 9.62 -25.37
N GLU A 207 -8.98 10.18 -25.13
CA GLU A 207 -9.72 9.91 -23.89
C GLU A 207 -10.20 8.47 -23.80
N GLN A 208 -10.57 7.85 -24.94
CA GLN A 208 -10.97 6.43 -24.98
C GLN A 208 -9.78 5.52 -24.65
N ALA A 209 -8.60 5.77 -25.21
CA ALA A 209 -7.40 5.02 -24.88
C ALA A 209 -7.05 5.09 -23.39
N VAL A 210 -7.15 6.28 -22.80
CA VAL A 210 -6.97 6.45 -21.34
C VAL A 210 -8.05 5.71 -20.56
N LEU A 211 -9.30 5.75 -21.00
CA LEU A 211 -10.43 5.10 -20.34
C LEU A 211 -10.32 3.57 -20.35
N ASP A 212 -9.85 3.00 -21.44
CA ASP A 212 -9.67 1.55 -21.58
C ASP A 212 -8.64 1.03 -20.59
N LEU A 213 -7.47 1.65 -20.52
CA LEU A 213 -6.43 1.30 -19.54
C LEU A 213 -6.85 1.58 -18.09
N LEU A 214 -7.63 2.63 -17.88
CA LEU A 214 -8.20 2.95 -16.58
C LEU A 214 -9.15 1.86 -16.09
N CYS A 215 -9.96 1.29 -16.98
CA CYS A 215 -10.87 0.18 -16.68
C CYS A 215 -10.13 -1.15 -16.41
N GLU A 216 -8.92 -1.31 -16.94
CA GLU A 216 -8.03 -2.44 -16.65
C GLU A 216 -7.28 -2.29 -15.32
N GLY A 217 -7.46 -1.13 -14.65
CA GLY A 217 -6.90 -0.88 -13.31
C GLY A 217 -5.55 -0.17 -13.29
N TYR A 218 -4.99 0.19 -14.46
CA TYR A 218 -3.70 0.88 -14.54
C TYR A 218 -3.70 2.21 -13.78
N SER A 219 -2.59 2.53 -13.12
CA SER A 219 -2.32 3.83 -12.49
C SER A 219 -2.09 4.91 -13.53
N ASN A 220 -2.06 6.19 -13.13
CA ASN A 220 -1.78 7.26 -14.08
C ASN A 220 -0.37 7.19 -14.67
N ALA A 221 0.61 6.71 -13.89
CA ALA A 221 1.98 6.53 -14.34
C ALA A 221 2.06 5.43 -15.40
N GLU A 222 1.46 4.26 -15.14
CA GLU A 222 1.42 3.15 -16.10
C GLU A 222 0.68 3.51 -17.38
N ILE A 223 -0.44 4.25 -17.29
CA ILE A 223 -1.16 4.74 -18.47
C ILE A 223 -0.28 5.73 -19.27
N ALA A 224 0.46 6.60 -18.57
CA ALA A 224 1.38 7.55 -19.20
C ALA A 224 2.47 6.83 -19.98
N ASP A 225 3.06 5.79 -19.40
CA ASP A 225 4.08 4.95 -20.03
C ASP A 225 3.52 4.18 -21.23
N GLN A 226 2.35 3.57 -21.10
CA GLN A 226 1.69 2.82 -22.18
C GLN A 226 1.33 3.69 -23.39
N LEU A 227 0.86 4.91 -23.15
CA LEU A 227 0.41 5.83 -24.19
C LEU A 227 1.48 6.81 -24.64
N PHE A 228 2.70 6.75 -24.06
CA PHE A 228 3.81 7.67 -24.33
C PHE A 228 3.44 9.15 -24.13
N ILE A 229 2.69 9.46 -23.08
CA ILE A 229 2.29 10.81 -22.69
C ILE A 229 2.71 11.12 -21.25
N SER A 230 2.60 12.39 -20.81
CA SER A 230 2.92 12.72 -19.42
C SER A 230 1.79 12.30 -18.46
N GLU A 231 2.16 11.97 -17.21
CA GLU A 231 1.19 11.68 -16.16
C GLU A 231 0.21 12.84 -15.92
N ALA A 232 0.67 14.08 -16.09
CA ALA A 232 -0.16 15.28 -16.03
C ALA A 232 -1.24 15.27 -17.11
N THR A 233 -0.89 14.82 -18.33
CA THR A 233 -1.84 14.66 -19.45
C THR A 233 -2.88 13.60 -19.11
N VAL A 234 -2.48 12.46 -18.56
CA VAL A 234 -3.42 11.41 -18.10
C VAL A 234 -4.38 11.96 -17.05
N LYS A 235 -3.87 12.66 -16.03
CA LYS A 235 -4.71 13.32 -14.99
C LYS A 235 -5.74 14.29 -15.60
N SER A 236 -5.34 15.02 -16.63
CA SER A 236 -6.24 15.93 -17.37
C SER A 236 -7.34 15.14 -18.10
N HIS A 237 -6.99 14.08 -18.85
CA HIS A 237 -7.97 13.23 -19.53
C HIS A 237 -8.95 12.59 -18.55
N VAL A 238 -8.48 12.05 -17.44
CA VAL A 238 -9.34 11.47 -16.39
C VAL A 238 -10.30 12.53 -15.82
N SER A 239 -9.84 13.74 -15.57
CA SER A 239 -10.71 14.85 -15.12
C SER A 239 -11.78 15.19 -16.14
N HIS A 240 -11.45 15.26 -17.44
CA HIS A 240 -12.40 15.53 -18.51
C HIS A 240 -13.42 14.39 -18.64
N LEU A 241 -12.96 13.14 -18.58
CA LEU A 241 -13.83 11.96 -18.59
C LEU A 241 -14.81 11.98 -17.41
N MET A 242 -14.33 12.22 -16.18
CA MET A 242 -15.21 12.34 -15.02
C MET A 242 -16.29 13.41 -15.21
N LYS A 243 -15.91 14.56 -15.82
CA LYS A 243 -16.87 15.62 -16.11
C LYS A 243 -17.88 15.22 -17.19
N LYS A 244 -17.44 14.52 -18.26
CA LYS A 244 -18.29 14.04 -19.35
C LYS A 244 -19.30 12.99 -18.88
N TYR A 245 -18.86 12.10 -17.98
CA TYR A 245 -19.71 11.07 -17.37
C TYR A 245 -20.51 11.57 -16.15
N GLY A 246 -20.32 12.83 -15.72
CA GLY A 246 -21.03 13.40 -14.59
C GLY A 246 -20.71 12.74 -13.24
N VAL A 247 -19.53 12.14 -13.11
CA VAL A 247 -19.10 11.40 -11.92
C VAL A 247 -18.07 12.16 -11.10
N SER A 248 -18.05 11.93 -9.77
CA SER A 248 -17.22 12.68 -8.82
C SER A 248 -15.94 12.00 -8.43
N SER A 249 -15.69 10.76 -8.88
CA SER A 249 -14.46 10.01 -8.57
C SER A 249 -14.07 9.09 -9.72
N ARG A 250 -12.76 8.75 -9.79
CA ARG A 250 -12.21 7.79 -10.75
C ARG A 250 -12.90 6.43 -10.62
N LEU A 251 -13.16 5.99 -9.40
CA LEU A 251 -13.84 4.74 -9.12
C LEU A 251 -15.25 4.72 -9.74
N LYS A 252 -16.02 5.80 -9.57
CA LYS A 252 -17.33 5.95 -10.22
C LYS A 252 -17.23 5.98 -11.74
N LEU A 253 -16.17 6.53 -12.30
CA LEU A 253 -15.95 6.53 -13.74
C LEU A 253 -15.77 5.10 -14.26
N VAL A 254 -14.91 4.29 -13.63
CA VAL A 254 -14.72 2.88 -13.98
C VAL A 254 -16.04 2.10 -13.93
N VAL A 255 -16.80 2.30 -12.87
CA VAL A 255 -18.10 1.62 -12.69
C VAL A 255 -19.10 2.05 -13.77
N ALA A 256 -19.18 3.36 -14.09
CA ALA A 256 -20.10 3.88 -15.10
C ALA A 256 -19.80 3.34 -16.51
N THR A 257 -18.54 3.13 -16.84
CA THR A 257 -18.11 2.65 -18.17
C THR A 257 -18.24 1.14 -18.35
N HIS A 258 -18.27 0.36 -17.26
CA HIS A 258 -18.52 -1.08 -17.34
C HIS A 258 -19.94 -1.44 -17.80
N GLN A 259 -20.89 -0.52 -17.75
CA GLN A 259 -22.26 -0.71 -18.27
C GLN A 259 -22.33 -0.67 -19.80
N GLU A 260 -21.32 -0.10 -20.44
CA GLU A 260 -21.33 0.12 -21.89
C GLU A 260 -20.56 -0.96 -22.68
N ARG A 261 -19.86 -1.89 -21.96
CA ARG A 261 -19.16 -3.05 -22.52
C ARG A 261 -19.97 -4.32 -22.43
#